data_c4e00e3c9451ac30025be54e90f774da
#
_entry.id   c4e00e3c9451ac30025be54e90f774da
#
_cell.length_a   1.000
_cell.length_b   1.000
_cell.length_c   1.000
_cell.angle_alpha   90.00
_cell.angle_beta   90.00
_cell.angle_gamma   90.00
#
_symmetry.space_group_name_H-M   'P 1'
#
loop_
_entity.id
_entity.type
_entity.pdbx_description
1 polymer ?
#
loop_
_entity_poly.entity_id
_entity_poly.type
_entity_poly.pdbx_seq_one_letter_code
_entity_poly.pdbx_strand_id
1 'polypeptide(L)'
;MALFGTLETLKSQVCDSKFQKAFAYIEKLQDKNSTEYKTLVNTKVGECNKIVLDENCFVLEQAYVTKDKEDCLFESHKKYIDIQYMFEGDEIMEVENVNNLLIETAYKEDLDYAKHFQSKNASVLKIKENELAIFYPNDAHMPCIKIDENKKIIKAVFKILVNS
;
A
#
# COMPACT_ATOMS: atom_id res chain seq x y z
N MET A 1 -12.04 -3.40 7.62
CA MET A 1 -11.79 -4.52 6.68
C MET A 1 -11.21 -3.92 5.42
N ALA A 2 -10.10 -4.46 4.94
CA ALA A 2 -9.44 -4.01 3.73
C ALA A 2 -10.34 -4.10 2.49
N LEU A 3 -10.13 -3.19 1.53
CA LEU A 3 -10.78 -3.21 0.22
C LEU A 3 -9.70 -3.41 -0.84
N PHE A 4 -10.01 -4.10 -1.95
CA PHE A 4 -9.06 -4.24 -3.06
C PHE A 4 -9.79 -4.39 -4.39
N GLY A 5 -9.13 -3.99 -5.47
CA GLY A 5 -9.67 -4.06 -6.83
C GLY A 5 -9.08 -2.97 -7.74
N THR A 6 -9.78 -2.70 -8.84
CA THR A 6 -9.40 -1.61 -9.75
C THR A 6 -9.79 -0.25 -9.17
N LEU A 7 -9.14 0.82 -9.64
CA LEU A 7 -9.48 2.19 -9.25
C LEU A 7 -10.96 2.50 -9.49
N GLU A 8 -11.51 2.11 -10.64
CA GLU A 8 -12.92 2.33 -10.99
C GLU A 8 -13.86 1.68 -9.97
N THR A 9 -13.59 0.41 -9.62
CA THR A 9 -14.39 -0.33 -8.64
C THR A 9 -14.36 0.35 -7.28
N LEU A 10 -13.18 0.71 -6.79
CA LEU A 10 -13.04 1.28 -5.45
C LEU A 10 -13.57 2.72 -5.37
N LYS A 11 -13.43 3.52 -6.42
CA LYS A 11 -14.08 4.85 -6.50
C LYS A 11 -15.60 4.77 -6.35
N SER A 12 -16.24 3.72 -6.85
CA SER A 12 -17.68 3.52 -6.71
C SER A 12 -18.11 3.08 -5.30
N GLN A 13 -17.21 2.45 -4.55
CA GLN A 13 -17.48 1.92 -3.20
C GLN A 13 -17.10 2.89 -2.09
N VAL A 14 -16.08 3.72 -2.32
CA VAL A 14 -15.52 4.63 -1.32
C VAL A 14 -15.90 6.06 -1.64
N CYS A 15 -16.93 6.57 -0.96
CA CYS A 15 -17.51 7.90 -1.24
C CYS A 15 -16.87 9.04 -0.41
N ASP A 16 -15.97 8.73 0.53
CA ASP A 16 -15.36 9.74 1.40
C ASP A 16 -14.39 10.63 0.59
N SER A 17 -14.56 11.94 0.72
CA SER A 17 -13.78 12.94 -0.02
C SER A 17 -12.28 12.89 0.27
N LYS A 18 -11.86 12.37 1.43
CA LYS A 18 -10.43 12.23 1.78
C LYS A 18 -9.63 11.39 0.78
N PHE A 19 -10.28 10.47 0.06
CA PHE A 19 -9.63 9.62 -0.94
C PHE A 19 -9.45 10.29 -2.31
N GLN A 20 -10.14 11.39 -2.58
CA GLN A 20 -10.18 11.98 -3.92
C GLN A 20 -8.81 12.37 -4.47
N LYS A 21 -7.91 12.91 -3.62
CA LYS A 21 -6.57 13.31 -4.07
C LYS A 21 -5.70 12.12 -4.45
N ALA A 22 -5.77 11.05 -3.66
CA ALA A 22 -5.07 9.81 -3.97
C ALA A 22 -5.60 9.20 -5.28
N PHE A 23 -6.91 9.14 -5.44
CA PHE A 23 -7.51 8.61 -6.66
C PHE A 23 -7.17 9.46 -7.90
N ALA A 24 -7.21 10.79 -7.79
CA ALA A 24 -6.81 11.68 -8.88
C ALA A 24 -5.32 11.54 -9.23
N TYR A 25 -4.46 11.27 -8.24
CA TYR A 25 -3.05 10.97 -8.50
C TYR A 25 -2.87 9.64 -9.21
N ILE A 26 -3.61 8.58 -8.82
CA ILE A 26 -3.59 7.29 -9.50
C ILE A 26 -4.04 7.42 -10.97
N GLU A 27 -5.06 8.24 -11.26
CA GLU A 27 -5.46 8.53 -12.64
C GLU A 27 -4.31 9.11 -13.48
N LYS A 28 -3.51 10.00 -12.89
CA LYS A 28 -2.30 10.51 -13.56
C LYS A 28 -1.24 9.42 -13.74
N LEU A 29 -1.09 8.50 -12.77
CA LEU A 29 -0.19 7.36 -12.91
C LEU A 29 -0.62 6.38 -14.01
N GLN A 30 -1.88 6.38 -14.41
CA GLN A 30 -2.40 5.58 -15.53
C GLN A 30 -2.26 6.29 -16.89
N ASP A 31 -2.05 7.61 -16.90
CA ASP A 31 -1.80 8.38 -18.13
C ASP A 31 -0.30 8.40 -18.50
N LYS A 32 0.08 7.66 -19.52
CA LYS A 32 1.48 7.57 -20.02
C LYS A 32 2.08 8.91 -20.43
N ASN A 33 1.26 9.94 -20.68
CA ASN A 33 1.73 11.27 -21.04
C ASN A 33 2.00 12.16 -19.81
N SER A 34 1.47 11.81 -18.63
CA SER A 34 1.65 12.57 -17.40
C SER A 34 3.11 12.59 -16.93
N THR A 35 3.47 13.61 -16.18
CA THR A 35 4.77 13.70 -15.50
C THR A 35 4.89 12.63 -14.42
N GLU A 36 3.80 12.37 -13.69
CA GLU A 36 3.73 11.40 -12.61
C GLU A 36 4.04 9.98 -13.11
N TYR A 37 3.40 9.56 -14.23
CA TYR A 37 3.72 8.28 -14.86
C TYR A 37 5.19 8.18 -15.26
N LYS A 38 5.71 9.22 -15.97
CA LYS A 38 7.10 9.25 -16.46
C LYS A 38 8.12 9.24 -15.33
N THR A 39 7.78 9.79 -14.17
CA THR A 39 8.64 9.75 -12.99
C THR A 39 8.61 8.37 -12.35
N LEU A 40 7.41 7.84 -12.06
CA LEU A 40 7.26 6.57 -11.35
C LEU A 40 7.86 5.38 -12.13
N VAL A 41 7.65 5.30 -13.44
CA VAL A 41 8.17 4.20 -14.28
C VAL A 41 9.70 4.10 -14.26
N ASN A 42 10.40 5.20 -13.96
CA ASN A 42 11.85 5.26 -13.87
C ASN A 42 12.41 5.01 -12.46
N THR A 43 11.55 4.75 -11.47
CA THR A 43 11.99 4.46 -10.10
C THR A 43 12.81 3.18 -10.07
N LYS A 44 14.02 3.25 -9.48
CA LYS A 44 14.94 2.13 -9.40
C LYS A 44 14.72 1.31 -8.14
N VAL A 45 15.01 0.03 -8.20
CA VAL A 45 14.98 -0.85 -7.02
C VAL A 45 15.82 -0.25 -5.88
N GLY A 46 15.19 -0.13 -4.70
CA GLY A 46 15.75 0.49 -3.50
C GLY A 46 15.44 1.98 -3.35
N GLU A 47 14.85 2.63 -4.35
CA GLU A 47 14.40 4.02 -4.23
C GLU A 47 13.00 4.10 -3.61
N CYS A 48 12.79 5.14 -2.80
CA CYS A 48 11.51 5.51 -2.23
C CYS A 48 11.42 7.04 -2.16
N ASN A 49 10.55 7.63 -2.97
CA ASN A 49 10.38 9.07 -3.10
C ASN A 49 9.07 9.51 -2.45
N LYS A 50 9.15 10.44 -1.49
CA LYS A 50 7.98 11.01 -0.83
C LYS A 50 7.52 12.27 -1.57
N ILE A 51 6.24 12.31 -1.96
CA ILE A 51 5.58 13.45 -2.59
C ILE A 51 4.39 13.86 -1.73
N VAL A 52 4.39 15.10 -1.23
CA VAL A 52 3.28 15.65 -0.43
C VAL A 52 2.20 16.14 -1.39
N LEU A 53 0.99 15.63 -1.24
CA LEU A 53 -0.17 16.03 -2.05
C LEU A 53 -0.94 17.18 -1.37
N ASP A 54 -1.05 17.13 -0.05
CA ASP A 54 -1.54 18.21 0.83
C ASP A 54 -1.16 17.95 2.29
N GLU A 55 -1.75 18.70 3.23
CA GLU A 55 -1.52 18.54 4.67
C GLU A 55 -1.98 17.19 5.23
N ASN A 56 -2.91 16.49 4.56
CA ASN A 56 -3.52 15.24 5.03
C ASN A 56 -3.14 14.02 4.20
N CYS A 57 -2.44 14.22 3.07
CA CYS A 57 -2.12 13.14 2.15
C CYS A 57 -0.73 13.28 1.53
N PHE A 58 0.03 12.20 1.54
CA PHE A 58 1.27 12.08 0.77
C PHE A 58 1.36 10.70 0.11
N VAL A 59 2.19 10.59 -0.91
CA VAL A 59 2.49 9.33 -1.58
C VAL A 59 3.97 8.98 -1.46
N LEU A 60 4.24 7.68 -1.31
CA LEU A 60 5.56 7.07 -1.37
C LEU A 60 5.63 6.28 -2.68
N GLU A 61 6.39 6.79 -3.63
CA GLU A 61 6.71 6.10 -4.88
C GLU A 61 7.94 5.26 -4.67
N GLN A 62 7.81 3.94 -4.83
CA GLN A 62 8.89 3.01 -4.48
C GLN A 62 9.01 1.84 -5.46
N ALA A 63 10.25 1.33 -5.57
CA ALA A 63 10.52 0.11 -6.28
C ALA A 63 11.40 -0.83 -5.45
N TYR A 64 11.06 -2.11 -5.48
CA TYR A 64 11.77 -3.18 -4.75
C TYR A 64 11.62 -4.51 -5.48
N VAL A 65 12.23 -5.54 -4.94
CA VAL A 65 12.06 -6.93 -5.38
C VAL A 65 11.25 -7.65 -4.32
N THR A 66 10.22 -8.41 -4.75
CA THR A 66 9.42 -9.26 -3.85
C THR A 66 10.29 -10.28 -3.13
N LYS A 67 9.82 -10.78 -1.98
CA LYS A 67 10.58 -11.64 -1.08
C LYS A 67 9.84 -12.94 -0.78
N ASP A 68 10.53 -13.89 -0.17
CA ASP A 68 9.90 -15.02 0.49
C ASP A 68 9.02 -14.52 1.66
N LYS A 69 7.93 -15.22 1.92
CA LYS A 69 6.98 -14.84 2.98
C LYS A 69 7.68 -14.71 4.33
N GLU A 70 8.64 -15.59 4.61
CA GLU A 70 9.40 -15.63 5.86
C GLU A 70 10.22 -14.36 6.11
N ASP A 71 10.56 -13.63 5.05
CA ASP A 71 11.30 -12.36 5.11
C ASP A 71 10.36 -11.14 5.17
N CYS A 72 9.05 -11.35 5.20
CA CYS A 72 8.04 -10.31 5.27
C CYS A 72 7.42 -10.24 6.67
N LEU A 73 6.94 -9.06 7.05
CA LEU A 73 6.37 -8.80 8.37
C LEU A 73 5.04 -8.10 8.23
N PHE A 74 4.11 -8.39 9.14
CA PHE A 74 2.90 -7.60 9.30
C PHE A 74 3.24 -6.23 9.89
N GLU A 75 2.67 -5.21 9.30
CA GLU A 75 2.71 -3.84 9.77
C GLU A 75 1.32 -3.29 9.99
N SER A 76 1.19 -2.34 10.90
CA SER A 76 -0.04 -1.58 11.11
C SER A 76 0.26 -0.12 11.42
N HIS A 77 -0.71 0.72 11.09
CA HIS A 77 -0.66 2.17 11.25
C HIS A 77 -1.82 2.64 12.11
N LYS A 78 -1.72 3.79 12.77
CA LYS A 78 -2.80 4.37 13.57
C LYS A 78 -3.26 5.72 13.03
N LYS A 79 -2.33 6.49 12.46
CA LYS A 79 -2.59 7.86 11.98
C LYS A 79 -3.09 7.89 10.54
N TYR A 80 -2.63 6.92 9.71
CA TYR A 80 -2.91 6.92 8.28
C TYR A 80 -3.67 5.68 7.82
N ILE A 81 -4.49 5.89 6.79
CA ILE A 81 -5.03 4.85 5.93
C ILE A 81 -4.03 4.69 4.79
N ASP A 82 -3.69 3.45 4.43
CA ASP A 82 -2.83 3.13 3.31
C ASP A 82 -3.64 2.80 2.07
N ILE A 83 -3.30 3.42 0.93
CA ILE A 83 -3.68 2.91 -0.39
C ILE A 83 -2.42 2.46 -1.08
N GLN A 84 -2.32 1.18 -1.42
CA GLN A 84 -1.18 0.61 -2.12
C GLN A 84 -1.59 0.30 -3.57
N TYR A 85 -1.19 1.17 -4.51
CA TYR A 85 -1.45 1.03 -5.94
C TYR A 85 -0.29 0.33 -6.64
N MET A 86 -0.58 -0.81 -7.30
CA MET A 86 0.39 -1.59 -8.06
C MET A 86 0.55 -1.00 -9.46
N PHE A 87 1.69 -0.32 -9.69
CA PHE A 87 1.99 0.32 -10.98
C PHE A 87 2.65 -0.67 -11.97
N GLU A 88 3.58 -1.52 -11.50
CA GLU A 88 4.26 -2.54 -12.29
C GLU A 88 4.46 -3.79 -11.44
N GLY A 89 4.15 -4.95 -11.99
CA GLY A 89 4.30 -6.25 -11.36
C GLY A 89 3.07 -6.71 -10.59
N ASP A 90 3.25 -7.75 -9.80
CA ASP A 90 2.22 -8.37 -8.96
C ASP A 90 2.84 -8.96 -7.69
N GLU A 91 2.12 -8.87 -6.58
CA GLU A 91 2.56 -9.44 -5.31
C GLU A 91 1.39 -10.00 -4.50
N ILE A 92 1.71 -10.81 -3.52
CA ILE A 92 0.78 -11.18 -2.46
C ILE A 92 0.91 -10.18 -1.31
N MET A 93 -0.24 -9.74 -0.81
CA MET A 93 -0.37 -9.03 0.47
C MET A 93 -1.25 -9.88 1.39
N GLU A 94 -0.79 -10.16 2.59
CA GLU A 94 -1.66 -10.75 3.61
C GLU A 94 -2.28 -9.67 4.48
N VAL A 95 -3.51 -9.89 4.94
CA VAL A 95 -4.23 -8.95 5.81
C VAL A 95 -4.90 -9.70 6.95
N GLU A 96 -4.80 -9.14 8.16
CA GLU A 96 -5.43 -9.65 9.37
C GLU A 96 -5.87 -8.48 10.26
N ASN A 97 -6.92 -8.68 11.06
CA ASN A 97 -7.28 -7.69 12.07
C ASN A 97 -6.14 -7.55 13.09
N VAL A 98 -5.71 -6.32 13.35
CA VAL A 98 -4.61 -6.01 14.27
C VAL A 98 -4.78 -6.65 15.66
N ASN A 99 -6.03 -6.80 16.13
CA ASN A 99 -6.34 -7.39 17.43
C ASN A 99 -6.11 -8.91 17.49
N ASN A 100 -5.98 -9.56 16.35
CA ASN A 100 -5.70 -11.00 16.26
C ASN A 100 -4.20 -11.32 16.19
N LEU A 101 -3.36 -10.29 16.12
CA LEU A 101 -1.92 -10.45 15.96
C LEU A 101 -1.16 -10.18 17.25
N LEU A 102 -0.10 -10.97 17.46
CA LEU A 102 0.87 -10.70 18.53
C LEU A 102 1.83 -9.60 18.07
N ILE A 103 2.10 -8.68 18.98
CA ILE A 103 3.02 -7.56 18.72
C ILE A 103 4.46 -8.08 18.77
N GLU A 104 5.21 -7.84 17.71
CA GLU A 104 6.68 -8.03 17.66
C GLU A 104 7.40 -6.75 18.10
N THR A 105 7.02 -5.61 17.51
CA THR A 105 7.55 -4.30 17.86
C THR A 105 6.39 -3.36 18.19
N ALA A 106 6.41 -2.78 19.38
CA ALA A 106 5.39 -1.84 19.83
C ALA A 106 5.30 -0.62 18.88
N TYR A 107 4.11 -0.03 18.83
CA TYR A 107 3.82 1.13 18.01
C TYR A 107 4.78 2.30 18.32
N LYS A 108 5.40 2.82 17.26
CA LYS A 108 6.26 4.00 17.27
C LYS A 108 5.51 5.17 16.64
N GLU A 109 5.21 6.16 17.45
CA GLU A 109 4.35 7.27 17.06
C GLU A 109 4.97 8.18 15.98
N ASP A 110 6.28 8.36 16.02
CA ASP A 110 7.05 9.15 15.07
C ASP A 110 7.09 8.55 13.66
N LEU A 111 6.98 7.22 13.58
CA LEU A 111 6.98 6.46 12.33
C LEU A 111 5.57 6.02 11.89
N ASP A 112 4.57 6.18 12.75
CA ASP A 112 3.23 5.60 12.59
C ASP A 112 3.27 4.11 12.23
N TYR A 113 3.99 3.32 13.03
CA TYR A 113 4.34 1.97 12.66
C TYR A 113 4.42 1.02 13.86
N ALA A 114 3.76 -0.13 13.75
CA ALA A 114 3.97 -1.28 14.64
C ALA A 114 4.23 -2.52 13.80
N LYS A 115 5.04 -3.46 14.30
CA LYS A 115 5.24 -4.78 13.70
C LYS A 115 4.52 -5.86 14.46
N HIS A 116 4.09 -6.87 13.72
CA HIS A 116 3.41 -8.02 14.30
C HIS A 116 4.00 -9.32 13.76
N PHE A 117 3.94 -10.36 14.58
CA PHE A 117 4.28 -11.72 14.15
C PHE A 117 3.31 -12.21 13.08
N GLN A 118 3.77 -13.15 12.26
CA GLN A 118 2.95 -13.76 11.21
C GLN A 118 1.74 -14.51 11.78
N SER A 119 0.64 -14.50 11.06
CA SER A 119 -0.59 -15.24 11.34
C SER A 119 -0.82 -16.35 10.32
N LYS A 120 -1.35 -17.48 10.79
CA LYS A 120 -1.81 -18.56 9.90
C LYS A 120 -3.24 -18.34 9.40
N ASN A 121 -3.94 -17.35 9.98
CA ASN A 121 -5.36 -17.08 9.70
C ASN A 121 -5.56 -15.84 8.82
N ALA A 122 -4.47 -15.23 8.36
CA ALA A 122 -4.54 -14.05 7.53
C ALA A 122 -5.23 -14.34 6.17
N SER A 123 -6.00 -13.38 5.70
CA SER A 123 -6.53 -13.41 4.33
C SER A 123 -5.41 -13.06 3.34
N VAL A 124 -5.42 -13.75 2.20
CA VAL A 124 -4.40 -13.60 1.16
C VAL A 124 -5.00 -12.81 -0.01
N LEU A 125 -4.40 -11.68 -0.34
CA LEU A 125 -4.75 -10.85 -1.48
C LEU A 125 -3.65 -10.96 -2.53
N LYS A 126 -4.02 -11.29 -3.77
CA LYS A 126 -3.12 -11.18 -4.92
C LYS A 126 -3.44 -9.88 -5.63
N ILE A 127 -2.53 -8.92 -5.55
CA ILE A 127 -2.67 -7.59 -6.17
C ILE A 127 -1.84 -7.55 -7.44
N LYS A 128 -2.49 -7.21 -8.55
CA LYS A 128 -1.90 -7.16 -9.88
C LYS A 128 -1.68 -5.72 -10.32
N GLU A 129 -0.96 -5.58 -11.42
CA GLU A 129 -0.79 -4.30 -12.09
C GLU A 129 -2.14 -3.60 -12.34
N ASN A 130 -2.21 -2.31 -12.05
CA ASN A 130 -3.40 -1.45 -12.08
C ASN A 130 -4.49 -1.77 -11.04
N GLU A 131 -4.24 -2.66 -10.09
CA GLU A 131 -5.07 -2.86 -8.92
C GLU A 131 -4.50 -2.11 -7.71
N LEU A 132 -5.35 -1.89 -6.71
CA LEU A 132 -4.95 -1.29 -5.44
C LEU A 132 -5.65 -1.96 -4.26
N ALA A 133 -5.01 -1.86 -3.10
CA ALA A 133 -5.59 -2.25 -1.83
C ALA A 133 -5.66 -1.04 -0.89
N ILE A 134 -6.73 -0.95 -0.09
CA ILE A 134 -6.94 0.07 0.95
C ILE A 134 -6.93 -0.62 2.30
N PHE A 135 -6.02 -0.23 3.17
CA PHE A 135 -5.88 -0.75 4.53
C PHE A 135 -6.18 0.35 5.53
N TYR A 136 -7.17 0.11 6.40
CA TYR A 136 -7.51 0.99 7.51
C TYR A 136 -6.66 0.65 8.76
N PRO A 137 -6.63 1.48 9.80
CA PRO A 137 -5.81 1.22 11.00
C PRO A 137 -6.01 -0.16 11.66
N ASN A 138 -7.20 -0.75 11.50
CA ASN A 138 -7.47 -2.08 12.03
C ASN A 138 -6.99 -3.23 11.11
N ASP A 139 -6.54 -2.91 9.91
CA ASP A 139 -6.09 -3.87 8.92
C ASP A 139 -4.56 -3.92 8.92
N ALA A 140 -3.99 -4.75 9.81
CA ALA A 140 -2.58 -5.07 9.69
C ALA A 140 -2.34 -5.82 8.39
N HIS A 141 -1.27 -5.47 7.68
CA HIS A 141 -0.99 -6.03 6.36
C HIS A 141 0.49 -6.39 6.22
N MET A 142 0.77 -7.39 5.40
CA MET A 142 2.11 -7.88 5.10
C MET A 142 2.31 -7.88 3.59
N PRO A 143 2.88 -6.82 3.02
CA PRO A 143 3.18 -6.70 1.60
C PRO A 143 4.50 -7.37 1.23
N CYS A 144 4.88 -7.24 -0.03
CA CYS A 144 6.16 -7.66 -0.61
C CYS A 144 6.32 -9.17 -0.82
N ILE A 145 5.30 -9.98 -0.58
CA ILE A 145 5.39 -11.43 -0.74
C ILE A 145 5.38 -11.78 -2.23
N LYS A 146 6.36 -12.58 -2.67
CA LYS A 146 6.38 -13.11 -4.04
C LYS A 146 5.20 -14.06 -4.29
N ILE A 147 4.75 -14.14 -5.54
CA ILE A 147 3.76 -15.14 -5.97
C ILE A 147 4.49 -16.47 -6.22
N ASP A 148 5.30 -16.55 -7.23
CA ASP A 148 6.08 -17.73 -7.59
C ASP A 148 7.59 -17.46 -7.46
N GLU A 149 8.07 -16.41 -8.14
CA GLU A 149 9.47 -15.98 -8.18
C GLU A 149 9.61 -14.52 -7.76
N ASN A 150 10.84 -14.14 -7.38
CA ASN A 150 11.12 -12.76 -7.02
C ASN A 150 11.01 -11.87 -8.26
N LYS A 151 10.20 -10.80 -8.17
CA LYS A 151 9.95 -9.85 -9.25
C LYS A 151 10.19 -8.43 -8.80
N LYS A 152 10.61 -7.60 -9.73
CA LYS A 152 10.62 -6.15 -9.54
C LYS A 152 9.17 -5.66 -9.45
N ILE A 153 8.92 -4.85 -8.45
CA ILE A 153 7.66 -4.14 -8.21
C ILE A 153 7.94 -2.65 -8.27
N ILE A 154 7.03 -1.91 -8.90
CA ILE A 154 6.90 -0.46 -8.72
C ILE A 154 5.50 -0.19 -8.19
N LYS A 155 5.42 0.53 -7.08
CA LYS A 155 4.12 0.91 -6.51
C LYS A 155 4.12 2.30 -5.91
N ALA A 156 2.92 2.86 -5.79
CA ALA A 156 2.64 4.09 -5.07
C ALA A 156 1.83 3.78 -3.82
N VAL A 157 2.35 4.14 -2.65
CA VAL A 157 1.69 3.97 -1.34
C VAL A 157 1.24 5.32 -0.85
N PHE A 158 -0.07 5.56 -0.85
CA PHE A 158 -0.65 6.79 -0.31
C PHE A 158 -0.92 6.63 1.17
N LYS A 159 -0.54 7.64 1.92
CA LYS A 159 -0.81 7.78 3.35
C LYS A 159 -1.83 8.90 3.53
N ILE A 160 -3.05 8.56 3.95
CA ILE A 160 -4.17 9.49 4.13
C ILE A 160 -4.48 9.59 5.61
N LEU A 161 -4.47 10.78 6.18
CA LEU A 161 -4.73 10.99 7.59
C LEU A 161 -6.17 10.55 7.93
N VAL A 162 -6.33 9.76 9.00
CA VAL A 162 -7.64 9.16 9.39
C VAL A 162 -8.67 10.23 9.72
N ASN A 163 -8.25 11.27 10.45
CA ASN A 163 -9.13 12.33 10.96
C ASN A 163 -9.03 13.61 10.08
N SER A 164 -9.05 13.45 8.79
CA SER A 164 -9.05 14.56 7.83
C SER A 164 -10.44 14.84 7.27
#